data_2c6d9b667057137ae87630676effe03c
#
_entry.id   2c6d9b667057137ae87630676effe03c
#
_cell.length_a   1.000
_cell.length_b   1.000
_cell.length_c   1.000
_cell.angle_alpha   90.00
_cell.angle_beta   90.00
_cell.angle_gamma   90.00
#
_symmetry.space_group_name_H-M   'P 1'
#
loop_
_entity.id
_entity.type
_entity.pdbx_description
1 polymer ?
#
loop_
_entity_poly.entity_id
_entity_poly.type
_entity_poly.pdbx_seq_one_letter_code
_entity_poly.pdbx_strand_id
1 'polypeptide(L)'
;GGFNELKFDDATGNEQVYIHAQKNMDTEVLNNRTTDVKVDHTETIGNNQSITVGLGQTITVGKENASGHDRTVTVAHDQRNTTGNDRQVTVGHDDTV
;
A
#
# COMPACT_ATOMS: atom_id res chain seq x y z
N GLY A 1 -19.05 22.39 12.61
CA GLY A 1 -18.02 21.69 13.30
C GLY A 1 -17.67 20.34 12.72
N GLY A 2 -16.66 19.76 13.28
CA GLY A 2 -16.19 18.45 12.92
C GLY A 2 -15.92 17.61 14.17
N PHE A 3 -15.43 16.40 13.97
CA PHE A 3 -15.15 15.50 15.08
C PHE A 3 -14.06 14.50 14.74
N ASN A 4 -13.43 13.98 15.77
CA ASN A 4 -12.56 12.80 15.66
C ASN A 4 -13.24 11.64 16.37
N GLU A 5 -13.07 10.44 15.84
CA GLU A 5 -13.70 9.27 16.42
C GLU A 5 -12.79 8.05 16.36
N LEU A 6 -12.72 7.32 17.45
CA LEU A 6 -12.18 5.97 17.49
C LEU A 6 -13.30 5.09 18.01
N LYS A 7 -13.80 4.20 17.16
CA LYS A 7 -14.99 3.43 17.45
C LYS A 7 -14.70 1.93 17.34
N PHE A 8 -15.19 1.19 18.33
CA PHE A 8 -15.16 -0.26 18.33
C PHE A 8 -16.59 -0.78 18.33
N ASP A 9 -16.95 -1.59 17.35
CA ASP A 9 -18.26 -2.22 17.27
C ASP A 9 -18.05 -3.72 17.32
N ASP A 10 -18.62 -4.37 18.33
CA ASP A 10 -18.47 -5.81 18.57
C ASP A 10 -19.73 -6.61 18.23
N ALA A 11 -20.67 -6.04 17.48
CA ALA A 11 -21.87 -6.75 17.08
C ALA A 11 -21.53 -7.95 16.20
N THR A 12 -22.00 -9.14 16.57
CA THR A 12 -21.68 -10.39 15.88
C THR A 12 -21.98 -10.30 14.38
N GLY A 13 -20.96 -10.58 13.56
CA GLY A 13 -21.07 -10.53 12.12
C GLY A 13 -20.85 -9.13 11.53
N ASN A 14 -20.77 -8.11 12.37
CA ASN A 14 -20.55 -6.72 11.93
C ASN A 14 -19.48 -6.02 12.74
N GLU A 15 -18.51 -6.77 13.25
CA GLU A 15 -17.43 -6.22 14.07
C GLU A 15 -16.62 -5.21 13.24
N GLN A 16 -16.27 -4.07 13.86
CA GLN A 16 -15.55 -3.01 13.14
C GLN A 16 -14.71 -2.19 14.10
N VAL A 17 -13.53 -1.79 13.62
CA VAL A 17 -12.75 -0.72 14.24
C VAL A 17 -12.70 0.42 13.23
N TYR A 18 -13.18 1.59 13.64
CA TYR A 18 -13.30 2.75 12.78
C TYR A 18 -12.53 3.93 13.38
N ILE A 19 -11.68 4.56 12.56
CA ILE A 19 -10.89 5.72 12.97
C ILE A 19 -11.23 6.86 12.02
N HIS A 20 -11.69 7.97 12.57
CA HIS A 20 -11.98 9.18 11.81
C HIS A 20 -11.20 10.35 12.38
N ALA A 21 -10.37 10.96 11.56
CA ALA A 21 -9.67 12.19 11.89
C ALA A 21 -10.27 13.32 11.05
N GLN A 22 -10.83 14.32 11.70
CA GLN A 22 -11.52 15.41 11.01
C GLN A 22 -10.55 16.24 10.17
N LYS A 23 -9.31 16.40 10.61
CA LYS A 23 -8.35 17.23 9.89
C LYS A 23 -7.06 16.45 9.63
N ASN A 24 -6.27 16.19 10.64
CA ASN A 24 -4.98 15.53 10.50
C ASN A 24 -4.93 14.27 11.34
N MET A 25 -4.24 13.25 10.82
CA MET A 25 -3.92 12.06 11.57
C MET A 25 -2.42 11.79 11.44
N ASP A 26 -1.73 11.70 12.56
CA ASP A 26 -0.31 11.40 12.61
C ASP A 26 -0.09 10.11 13.36
N THR A 27 0.72 9.22 12.79
CA THR A 27 1.05 7.95 13.42
C THR A 27 2.56 7.81 13.47
N GLU A 28 3.12 7.61 14.66
CA GLU A 28 4.54 7.40 14.86
C GLU A 28 4.76 6.11 15.62
N VAL A 29 5.65 5.24 15.11
CA VAL A 29 6.00 3.98 15.75
C VAL A 29 7.52 3.96 15.96
N LEU A 30 7.95 3.92 17.20
CA LEU A 30 9.37 4.05 17.54
C LEU A 30 10.19 2.77 17.33
N ASN A 31 9.53 1.66 17.11
CA ASN A 31 10.22 0.38 16.87
C ASN A 31 9.68 -0.26 15.59
N ASN A 32 8.90 -1.28 15.69
CA ASN A 32 8.41 -2.01 14.52
C ASN A 32 6.92 -1.84 14.32
N ARG A 33 6.51 -1.77 13.06
CA ARG A 33 5.09 -1.80 12.71
C ARG A 33 4.83 -2.95 11.75
N THR A 34 3.83 -3.77 12.06
CA THR A 34 3.39 -4.88 11.22
C THR A 34 1.91 -4.68 10.89
N THR A 35 1.58 -4.85 9.62
CA THR A 35 0.18 -4.79 9.17
C THR A 35 -0.15 -6.07 8.42
N ASP A 36 -1.16 -6.80 8.89
CA ASP A 36 -1.60 -8.05 8.29
C ASP A 36 -3.08 -7.95 7.97
N VAL A 37 -3.42 -7.97 6.67
CA VAL A 37 -4.80 -7.88 6.19
C VAL A 37 -5.14 -9.18 5.47
N LYS A 38 -6.09 -9.94 6.00
CA LYS A 38 -6.39 -11.29 5.51
C LYS A 38 -7.14 -11.35 4.20
N VAL A 39 -7.87 -10.30 3.84
CA VAL A 39 -8.66 -10.31 2.60
C VAL A 39 -8.18 -9.19 1.68
N ASP A 40 -8.74 -8.01 1.78
CA ASP A 40 -8.43 -6.92 0.86
C ASP A 40 -7.92 -5.69 1.59
N HIS A 41 -6.98 -4.99 0.98
CA HIS A 41 -6.50 -3.71 1.45
C HIS A 41 -6.69 -2.67 0.34
N THR A 42 -7.39 -1.57 0.65
CA THR A 42 -7.61 -0.47 -0.28
C THR A 42 -7.10 0.83 0.32
N GLU A 43 -6.33 1.58 -0.46
CA GLU A 43 -5.79 2.86 -0.01
C GLU A 43 -6.02 3.91 -1.09
N THR A 44 -6.65 5.03 -0.73
CA THR A 44 -6.96 6.11 -1.66
C THR A 44 -6.37 7.42 -1.14
N ILE A 45 -5.54 8.06 -1.96
CA ILE A 45 -4.88 9.31 -1.62
C ILE A 45 -5.42 10.39 -2.56
N GLY A 46 -6.04 11.41 -1.98
CA GLY A 46 -6.70 12.46 -2.78
C GLY A 46 -5.74 13.45 -3.43
N ASN A 47 -4.53 13.60 -2.92
CA ASN A 47 -3.57 14.56 -3.44
C ASN A 47 -2.20 13.88 -3.63
N ASN A 48 -1.28 14.01 -2.72
CA ASN A 48 0.08 13.50 -2.90
C ASN A 48 0.40 12.34 -1.96
N GLN A 49 1.21 11.40 -2.43
CA GLN A 49 1.75 10.33 -1.60
C GLN A 49 3.27 10.32 -1.70
N SER A 50 3.96 10.23 -0.57
CA SER A 50 5.41 10.05 -0.52
C SER A 50 5.76 8.84 0.32
N ILE A 51 6.63 7.98 -0.19
CA ILE A 51 7.14 6.81 0.54
C ILE A 51 8.66 6.87 0.51
N THR A 52 9.27 6.91 1.69
CA THR A 52 10.73 6.91 1.84
C THR A 52 11.15 5.71 2.67
N VAL A 53 12.08 4.91 2.15
CA VAL A 53 12.56 3.70 2.82
C VAL A 53 14.07 3.84 3.01
N GLY A 54 14.52 3.77 4.26
CA GLY A 54 15.91 4.03 4.61
C GLY A 54 16.91 3.00 4.14
N LEU A 55 16.54 1.73 4.04
CA LEU A 55 17.45 0.67 3.62
C LEU A 55 16.91 -0.12 2.44
N GLY A 56 15.98 -1.01 2.66
CA GLY A 56 15.53 -1.89 1.58
C GLY A 56 14.01 -1.96 1.48
N GLN A 57 13.51 -2.25 0.28
CA GLN A 57 12.10 -2.46 0.06
C GLN A 57 11.90 -3.70 -0.80
N THR A 58 10.96 -4.56 -0.41
CA THR A 58 10.58 -5.75 -1.17
C THR A 58 9.09 -5.73 -1.42
N ILE A 59 8.71 -5.91 -2.69
CA ILE A 59 7.30 -6.02 -3.08
C ILE A 59 7.08 -7.35 -3.78
N THR A 60 6.19 -8.19 -3.25
CA THR A 60 5.86 -9.48 -3.82
C THR A 60 4.37 -9.54 -4.12
N VAL A 61 4.01 -9.89 -5.35
CA VAL A 61 2.62 -10.01 -5.77
C VAL A 61 2.38 -11.42 -6.29
N GLY A 62 1.52 -12.17 -5.60
CA GLY A 62 1.24 -13.55 -5.94
C GLY A 62 2.34 -14.49 -5.52
N LYS A 63 2.09 -15.79 -5.63
CA LYS A 63 3.05 -16.83 -5.25
C LYS A 63 3.41 -17.75 -6.40
N GLU A 64 2.61 -17.72 -7.47
CA GLU A 64 2.76 -18.62 -8.61
C GLU A 64 2.48 -17.87 -9.90
N ASN A 65 3.00 -18.41 -10.99
CA ASN A 65 2.76 -17.87 -12.32
C ASN A 65 1.35 -18.32 -12.76
N ALA A 66 0.35 -17.56 -12.37
CA ALA A 66 -1.05 -17.87 -12.66
C ALA A 66 -1.81 -16.59 -12.97
N SER A 67 -2.88 -16.75 -13.75
CA SER A 67 -3.79 -15.65 -14.09
C SER A 67 -4.42 -15.06 -12.82
N GLY A 68 -4.53 -13.75 -12.75
CA GLY A 68 -5.10 -13.05 -11.60
C GLY A 68 -4.12 -12.71 -10.50
N HIS A 69 -2.86 -13.15 -10.62
CA HIS A 69 -1.78 -12.79 -9.70
C HIS A 69 -0.94 -11.67 -10.31
N ASP A 70 -1.58 -10.53 -10.57
CA ASP A 70 -1.00 -9.47 -11.38
C ASP A 70 -0.69 -8.21 -10.57
N ARG A 71 0.32 -7.49 -10.99
CA ARG A 71 0.59 -6.14 -10.50
C ARG A 71 0.38 -5.17 -11.66
N THR A 72 -0.50 -4.18 -11.45
CA THR A 72 -0.79 -3.17 -12.47
C THR A 72 -0.37 -1.80 -11.96
N VAL A 73 0.41 -1.08 -12.76
CA VAL A 73 0.81 0.28 -12.45
C VAL A 73 0.37 1.18 -13.60
N THR A 74 -0.47 2.16 -13.31
CA THR A 74 -0.98 3.11 -14.30
C THR A 74 -0.58 4.52 -13.89
N VAL A 75 0.12 5.22 -14.78
CA VAL A 75 0.58 6.59 -14.54
C VAL A 75 0.04 7.46 -15.69
N ALA A 76 -0.78 8.45 -15.35
CA ALA A 76 -1.50 9.24 -16.36
C ALA A 76 -0.58 10.09 -17.24
N HIS A 77 0.58 10.52 -16.75
CA HIS A 77 1.46 11.40 -17.51
C HIS A 77 2.89 10.88 -17.56
N ASP A 78 3.68 11.08 -16.51
CA ASP A 78 5.08 10.68 -16.53
C ASP A 78 5.42 9.70 -15.43
N GLN A 79 6.21 8.69 -15.72
CA GLN A 79 6.82 7.82 -14.75
C GLN A 79 8.34 7.94 -14.85
N ARG A 80 9.02 8.20 -13.73
CA ARG A 80 10.47 8.34 -13.70
C ARG A 80 11.08 7.32 -12.75
N ASN A 81 12.05 6.57 -13.24
CA ASN A 81 12.79 5.60 -12.45
C ASN A 81 14.27 5.96 -12.52
N THR A 82 14.89 6.11 -11.35
CA THR A 82 16.32 6.39 -11.25
C THR A 82 16.97 5.31 -10.40
N THR A 83 17.98 4.65 -10.95
CA THR A 83 18.73 3.61 -10.28
C THR A 83 20.17 4.05 -10.17
N GLY A 84 20.70 4.13 -8.94
CA GLY A 84 22.05 4.66 -8.72
C GLY A 84 23.18 3.74 -9.17
N ASN A 85 22.94 2.43 -9.22
CA ASN A 85 23.97 1.48 -9.62
C ASN A 85 23.41 0.48 -10.63
N ASP A 86 22.79 -0.61 -10.18
CA ASP A 86 22.35 -1.67 -11.08
C ASP A 86 20.83 -1.83 -11.06
N ARG A 87 20.26 -2.06 -12.24
CA ARG A 87 18.87 -2.45 -12.39
C ARG A 87 18.80 -3.78 -13.10
N GLN A 88 18.09 -4.73 -12.51
CA GLN A 88 17.89 -6.06 -13.10
C GLN A 88 16.42 -6.31 -13.34
N VAL A 89 16.06 -6.74 -14.54
CA VAL A 89 14.70 -7.10 -14.92
C VAL A 89 14.72 -8.50 -15.49
N THR A 90 13.94 -9.40 -14.90
CA THR A 90 13.79 -10.77 -15.38
C THR A 90 12.33 -11.00 -15.73
N VAL A 91 12.06 -11.41 -16.96
CA VAL A 91 10.69 -11.65 -17.43
C VAL A 91 10.61 -13.10 -17.91
N GLY A 92 9.70 -13.88 -17.30
CA GLY A 92 9.61 -15.31 -17.57
C GLY A 92 9.00 -15.67 -18.91
N HIS A 93 8.23 -14.78 -19.52
CA HIS A 93 7.57 -15.07 -20.80
C HIS A 93 7.74 -13.94 -21.81
N ASP A 94 6.97 -12.86 -21.72
CA ASP A 94 7.01 -11.78 -22.69
C ASP A 94 7.27 -10.44 -22.04
N ASP A 95 8.10 -9.62 -22.71
CA ASP A 95 8.33 -8.23 -22.32
C ASP A 95 8.01 -7.35 -23.53
N THR A 96 7.06 -6.42 -23.35
CA THR A 96 6.68 -5.46 -24.39
C THR A 96 6.96 -4.04 -23.89
N VAL A 97 7.73 -3.30 -24.65
CA VAL A 97 8.12 -1.93 -24.30
C VAL A 97 7.43 -0.90 -25.20
#